data_255f05c7cf68aa2431c7eaf3a44af710
#
_entry.id   255f05c7cf68aa2431c7eaf3a44af710
#
_cell.length_a   1.000
_cell.length_b   1.000
_cell.length_c   1.000
_cell.angle_alpha   90.00
_cell.angle_beta   90.00
_cell.angle_gamma   90.00
#
_symmetry.space_group_name_H-M   'P 1'
#
loop_
_entity.id
_entity.type
_entity.pdbx_description
1 polymer ?
#
loop_
_entity_poly.entity_id
_entity_poly.type
_entity_poly.pdbx_seq_one_letter_code
_entity_poly.pdbx_strand_id
1 'polypeptide(L)'
;MSDQSQRRPRRPSDLLEPVHAADQNAKASGSWAEYLVLFLRVMAAISLIKGLYHWAAVCGIGAAADGGFEAHAVAWRTATVFFAVLDLVAAVGLWLAAPWGAVVWLTSVVSMAVVELFFSQVYGGSTFIVIVEMTLLGVYLWLAIVAARERPA
;
A
#
# COMPACT_ATOMS: atom_id res chain seq x y z
N MET A 1 61.74 -22.48 -24.46
CA MET A 1 60.87 -21.90 -25.51
C MET A 1 59.66 -21.33 -24.78
N SER A 2 59.67 -20.01 -24.61
CA SER A 2 58.76 -19.25 -23.71
C SER A 2 57.57 -18.84 -24.53
N ASP A 3 56.40 -19.41 -24.23
CA ASP A 3 55.12 -18.94 -24.76
C ASP A 3 54.61 -17.74 -23.90
N GLN A 4 55.02 -16.56 -24.31
CA GLN A 4 54.42 -15.31 -23.87
C GLN A 4 53.17 -15.06 -24.73
N SER A 5 52.09 -15.79 -24.43
CA SER A 5 50.78 -15.52 -25.03
C SER A 5 50.35 -14.09 -24.71
N GLN A 6 50.28 -13.30 -25.76
CA GLN A 6 49.86 -11.95 -25.94
C GLN A 6 48.71 -11.56 -24.97
N ARG A 7 49.02 -10.96 -23.84
CA ARG A 7 48.07 -10.15 -23.08
C ARG A 7 47.82 -8.86 -23.89
N ARG A 8 46.76 -8.87 -24.69
CA ARG A 8 46.26 -7.62 -25.28
C ARG A 8 45.98 -6.65 -24.12
N PRO A 9 46.51 -5.41 -24.14
CA PRO A 9 46.14 -4.42 -23.17
C PRO A 9 44.63 -4.17 -23.27
N ARG A 10 43.91 -4.38 -22.17
CA ARG A 10 42.47 -4.07 -22.08
C ARG A 10 42.30 -2.58 -22.34
N ARG A 11 41.50 -2.23 -23.33
CA ARG A 11 41.19 -0.82 -23.62
C ARG A 11 40.48 -0.23 -22.40
N PRO A 12 40.69 1.06 -22.07
CA PRO A 12 39.98 1.73 -20.99
C PRO A 12 38.45 1.63 -21.10
N SER A 13 37.91 1.54 -22.34
CA SER A 13 36.49 1.31 -22.60
C SER A 13 35.97 -0.02 -22.09
N ASP A 14 36.78 -1.10 -22.14
CA ASP A 14 36.36 -2.44 -21.72
C ASP A 14 36.23 -2.55 -20.18
N LEU A 15 36.85 -1.63 -19.44
CA LEU A 15 36.75 -1.55 -17.97
C LEU A 15 35.54 -0.76 -17.50
N LEU A 16 34.98 0.09 -18.37
CA LEU A 16 33.85 0.97 -18.02
C LEU A 16 32.49 0.35 -18.39
N GLU A 17 32.46 -0.57 -19.33
CA GLU A 17 31.23 -1.18 -19.85
C GLU A 17 30.43 -1.95 -18.77
N PRO A 18 31.06 -2.77 -17.89
CA PRO A 18 30.33 -3.41 -16.78
C PRO A 18 29.81 -2.43 -15.73
N VAL A 19 30.52 -1.31 -15.52
CA VAL A 19 30.12 -0.27 -14.57
C VAL A 19 28.87 0.46 -15.04
N HIS A 20 28.79 0.81 -16.32
CA HIS A 20 27.61 1.46 -16.90
C HIS A 20 26.37 0.54 -16.91
N ALA A 21 26.55 -0.75 -17.20
CA ALA A 21 25.46 -1.72 -17.13
C ALA A 21 24.97 -1.94 -15.69
N ALA A 22 25.87 -1.98 -14.72
CA ALA A 22 25.52 -2.08 -13.29
C ALA A 22 24.77 -0.83 -12.80
N ASP A 23 25.21 0.38 -13.20
CA ASP A 23 24.56 1.64 -12.85
C ASP A 23 23.16 1.78 -13.49
N GLN A 24 22.98 1.32 -14.71
CA GLN A 24 21.67 1.32 -15.37
C GLN A 24 20.70 0.34 -14.70
N ASN A 25 21.17 -0.84 -14.33
CA ASN A 25 20.36 -1.82 -13.60
C ASN A 25 20.04 -1.34 -12.17
N ALA A 26 20.98 -0.69 -11.48
CA ALA A 26 20.76 -0.09 -10.18
C ALA A 26 19.73 1.05 -10.23
N LYS A 27 19.75 1.89 -11.28
CA LYS A 27 18.76 2.94 -11.49
C LYS A 27 17.37 2.38 -11.82
N ALA A 28 17.29 1.34 -12.65
CA ALA A 28 16.02 0.69 -12.96
C ALA A 28 15.42 0.01 -11.73
N SER A 29 16.23 -0.69 -10.94
CA SER A 29 15.84 -1.31 -9.68
C SER A 29 15.37 -0.28 -8.64
N GLY A 30 16.01 0.91 -8.57
CA GLY A 30 15.60 2.01 -7.71
C GLY A 30 14.22 2.56 -8.06
N SER A 31 13.83 2.59 -9.33
CA SER A 31 12.58 3.22 -9.75
C SER A 31 11.34 2.48 -9.28
N TRP A 32 11.29 1.14 -9.32
CA TRP A 32 10.13 0.38 -8.87
C TRP A 32 9.95 0.41 -7.35
N ALA A 33 11.05 0.41 -6.60
CA ALA A 33 11.00 0.60 -5.14
C ALA A 33 10.48 2.00 -4.78
N GLU A 34 10.86 3.04 -5.54
CA GLU A 34 10.35 4.40 -5.36
C GLU A 34 8.85 4.50 -5.66
N TYR A 35 8.37 3.87 -6.74
CA TYR A 35 6.93 3.80 -7.05
C TYR A 35 6.14 3.06 -5.97
N LEU A 36 6.69 1.98 -5.42
CA LEU A 36 6.06 1.26 -4.31
C LEU A 36 5.95 2.17 -3.07
N VAL A 37 7.02 2.88 -2.69
CA VAL A 37 7.01 3.81 -1.56
C VAL A 37 6.02 4.96 -1.80
N LEU A 38 5.98 5.51 -3.02
CA LEU A 38 5.01 6.55 -3.37
C LEU A 38 3.57 6.02 -3.24
N PHE A 39 3.30 4.83 -3.77
CA PHE A 39 1.99 4.16 -3.63
C PHE A 39 1.62 3.99 -2.15
N LEU A 40 2.53 3.48 -1.31
CA LEU A 40 2.29 3.31 0.12
C LEU A 40 1.96 4.64 0.82
N ARG A 41 2.63 5.74 0.47
CA ARG A 41 2.35 7.07 1.02
C ARG A 41 0.98 7.61 0.57
N VAL A 42 0.60 7.39 -0.68
CA VAL A 42 -0.74 7.74 -1.17
C VAL A 42 -1.81 6.95 -0.42
N MET A 43 -1.60 5.64 -0.24
CA MET A 43 -2.51 4.79 0.53
C MET A 43 -2.56 5.18 2.00
N ALA A 44 -1.43 5.60 2.59
CA ALA A 44 -1.40 6.15 3.94
C ALA A 44 -2.29 7.39 4.09
N ALA A 45 -2.22 8.33 3.14
CA ALA A 45 -3.07 9.52 3.15
C ALA A 45 -4.57 9.15 3.01
N ILE A 46 -4.90 8.22 2.14
CA ILE A 46 -6.29 7.72 1.96
C ILE A 46 -6.78 7.06 3.25
N SER A 47 -5.97 6.17 3.87
CA SER A 47 -6.32 5.51 5.14
C SER A 47 -6.49 6.52 6.27
N LEU A 48 -5.65 7.56 6.32
CA LEU A 48 -5.78 8.64 7.30
C LEU A 48 -7.12 9.37 7.15
N ILE A 49 -7.50 9.74 5.92
CA ILE A 49 -8.76 10.43 5.63
C ILE A 49 -9.95 9.52 6.01
N LYS A 50 -9.92 8.24 5.62
CA LYS A 50 -10.96 7.26 5.99
C LYS A 50 -11.09 7.12 7.50
N GLY A 51 -9.98 6.93 8.22
CA GLY A 51 -9.97 6.82 9.67
C GLY A 51 -10.53 8.06 10.37
N LEU A 52 -10.13 9.26 9.91
CA LEU A 52 -10.67 10.52 10.42
C LEU A 52 -12.15 10.69 10.11
N TYR A 53 -12.62 10.26 8.95
CA TYR A 53 -14.04 10.27 8.59
C TYR A 53 -14.85 9.39 9.56
N HIS A 54 -14.40 8.18 9.84
CA HIS A 54 -15.04 7.30 10.82
C HIS A 54 -15.00 7.90 12.25
N TRP A 55 -13.89 8.53 12.62
CA TRP A 55 -13.81 9.25 13.91
C TRP A 55 -14.74 10.45 13.99
N ALA A 56 -14.89 11.21 12.90
CA ALA A 56 -15.86 12.31 12.83
C ALA A 56 -17.28 11.80 13.11
N ALA A 57 -17.65 10.65 12.52
CA ALA A 57 -18.95 10.01 12.78
C ALA A 57 -19.09 9.57 14.26
N VAL A 58 -18.04 9.00 14.87
CA VAL A 58 -18.05 8.62 16.30
C VAL A 58 -18.21 9.84 17.20
N CYS A 59 -17.57 10.96 16.87
CA CYS A 59 -17.66 12.21 17.61
C CYS A 59 -18.96 13.00 17.34
N GLY A 60 -19.82 12.51 16.45
CA GLY A 60 -21.06 13.20 16.07
C GLY A 60 -20.83 14.44 15.20
N ILE A 61 -19.65 14.60 14.60
CA ILE A 61 -19.34 15.72 13.71
C ILE A 61 -20.11 15.53 12.41
N GLY A 62 -20.97 16.49 12.07
CA GLY A 62 -21.84 16.43 10.89
C GLY A 62 -23.08 15.56 11.06
N ALA A 63 -23.38 15.09 12.29
CA ALA A 63 -24.62 14.39 12.57
C ALA A 63 -25.80 15.34 12.37
N ALA A 64 -26.80 14.90 11.57
CA ALA A 64 -28.08 15.59 11.50
C ALA A 64 -28.83 15.48 12.86
N ALA A 65 -29.90 16.25 13.01
CA ALA A 65 -30.70 16.31 14.24
C ALA A 65 -31.30 14.95 14.71
N ASP A 66 -31.11 13.89 13.94
CA ASP A 66 -31.75 12.58 14.06
C ASP A 66 -31.07 11.62 15.04
N GLY A 67 -30.13 12.07 15.89
CA GLY A 67 -29.62 11.29 17.03
C GLY A 67 -28.13 10.84 16.93
N GLY A 68 -27.41 11.17 15.87
CA GLY A 68 -25.95 10.96 15.81
C GLY A 68 -25.51 9.47 15.88
N PHE A 69 -24.30 9.24 16.37
CA PHE A 69 -23.67 7.91 16.47
C PHE A 69 -24.51 6.89 17.26
N GLU A 70 -25.13 7.34 18.37
CA GLU A 70 -25.91 6.47 19.25
C GLU A 70 -27.24 5.98 18.65
N ALA A 71 -27.77 6.67 17.64
CA ALA A 71 -29.00 6.28 16.96
C ALA A 71 -28.82 5.10 16.00
N HIS A 72 -27.57 4.78 15.63
CA HIS A 72 -27.28 3.71 14.70
C HIS A 72 -27.27 2.33 15.38
N ALA A 73 -27.53 1.27 14.59
CA ALA A 73 -27.46 -0.10 15.06
C ALA A 73 -26.07 -0.44 15.65
N VAL A 74 -26.04 -1.33 16.64
CA VAL A 74 -24.80 -1.75 17.32
C VAL A 74 -23.77 -2.25 16.32
N ALA A 75 -24.18 -3.02 15.30
CA ALA A 75 -23.28 -3.52 14.26
C ALA A 75 -22.57 -2.38 13.50
N TRP A 76 -23.32 -1.33 13.12
CA TRP A 76 -22.75 -0.16 12.46
C TRP A 76 -21.76 0.59 13.36
N ARG A 77 -22.13 0.81 14.63
CA ARG A 77 -21.26 1.49 15.61
C ARG A 77 -19.95 0.73 15.83
N THR A 78 -20.05 -0.59 16.00
CA THR A 78 -18.87 -1.45 16.18
C THR A 78 -17.95 -1.43 14.96
N ALA A 79 -18.52 -1.58 13.75
CA ALA A 79 -17.75 -1.52 12.52
C ALA A 79 -17.08 -0.14 12.33
N THR A 80 -17.80 0.94 12.60
CA THR A 80 -17.28 2.31 12.48
C THR A 80 -16.09 2.55 13.41
N VAL A 81 -16.17 2.14 14.68
CA VAL A 81 -15.04 2.26 15.63
C VAL A 81 -13.88 1.36 15.21
N PHE A 82 -14.16 0.14 14.77
CA PHE A 82 -13.13 -0.79 14.28
C PHE A 82 -12.34 -0.18 13.13
N PHE A 83 -13.01 0.33 12.09
CA PHE A 83 -12.36 0.96 10.95
C PHE A 83 -11.70 2.29 11.31
N ALA A 84 -12.28 3.08 12.22
CA ALA A 84 -11.67 4.30 12.70
C ALA A 84 -10.28 4.07 13.30
N VAL A 85 -10.10 3.00 14.07
CA VAL A 85 -8.81 2.64 14.68
C VAL A 85 -7.89 1.98 13.63
N LEU A 86 -8.40 0.99 12.90
CA LEU A 86 -7.59 0.18 12.00
C LEU A 86 -6.98 1.01 10.86
N ASP A 87 -7.77 1.91 10.26
CA ASP A 87 -7.31 2.78 9.18
C ASP A 87 -6.25 3.79 9.65
N LEU A 88 -6.35 4.32 10.87
CA LEU A 88 -5.31 5.21 11.42
C LEU A 88 -4.01 4.46 11.71
N VAL A 89 -4.09 3.25 12.26
CA VAL A 89 -2.90 2.40 12.49
C VAL A 89 -2.26 2.04 11.16
N ALA A 90 -3.06 1.64 10.17
CA ALA A 90 -2.59 1.37 8.81
C ALA A 90 -1.90 2.59 8.19
N ALA A 91 -2.48 3.79 8.33
CA ALA A 91 -1.91 5.02 7.81
C ALA A 91 -0.51 5.28 8.34
N VAL A 92 -0.28 5.11 9.65
CA VAL A 92 1.06 5.28 10.25
C VAL A 92 2.05 4.24 9.69
N GLY A 93 1.67 2.97 9.65
CA GLY A 93 2.54 1.91 9.15
C GLY A 93 2.90 2.04 7.68
N LEU A 94 1.92 2.41 6.84
CA LEU A 94 2.13 2.67 5.41
C LEU A 94 3.02 3.90 5.17
N TRP A 95 2.83 4.97 5.95
CA TRP A 95 3.67 6.16 5.85
C TRP A 95 5.13 5.88 6.14
N LEU A 96 5.38 5.04 7.14
CA LEU A 96 6.71 4.55 7.50
C LEU A 96 7.25 3.50 6.51
N ALA A 97 6.47 3.09 5.51
CA ALA A 97 6.78 1.98 4.61
C ALA A 97 7.17 0.68 5.38
N ALA A 98 6.59 0.49 6.56
CA ALA A 98 6.86 -0.66 7.41
C ALA A 98 6.05 -1.88 6.93
N PRO A 99 6.61 -3.11 6.94
CA PRO A 99 5.91 -4.31 6.49
C PRO A 99 4.59 -4.57 7.22
N TRP A 100 4.54 -4.29 8.53
CA TRP A 100 3.32 -4.43 9.33
C TRP A 100 2.20 -3.47 8.91
N GLY A 101 2.55 -2.27 8.39
CA GLY A 101 1.58 -1.30 7.91
C GLY A 101 0.78 -1.84 6.72
N ALA A 102 1.44 -2.51 5.78
CA ALA A 102 0.78 -3.19 4.67
C ALA A 102 -0.16 -4.31 5.16
N VAL A 103 0.24 -5.09 6.15
CA VAL A 103 -0.59 -6.16 6.75
C VAL A 103 -1.85 -5.57 7.38
N VAL A 104 -1.73 -4.51 8.18
CA VAL A 104 -2.87 -3.85 8.82
C VAL A 104 -3.80 -3.25 7.77
N TRP A 105 -3.26 -2.60 6.74
CA TRP A 105 -4.05 -2.06 5.64
C TRP A 105 -4.79 -3.16 4.88
N LEU A 106 -4.12 -4.27 4.53
CA LEU A 106 -4.77 -5.43 3.89
C LEU A 106 -5.91 -5.99 4.76
N THR A 107 -5.70 -6.04 6.07
CA THR A 107 -6.73 -6.48 7.00
C THR A 107 -7.94 -5.53 6.96
N SER A 108 -7.72 -4.20 6.93
CA SER A 108 -8.80 -3.22 6.79
C SER A 108 -9.58 -3.43 5.49
N VAL A 109 -8.89 -3.52 4.33
CA VAL A 109 -9.50 -3.71 3.02
C VAL A 109 -10.33 -5.00 2.95
N VAL A 110 -9.76 -6.13 3.41
CA VAL A 110 -10.47 -7.41 3.43
C VAL A 110 -11.67 -7.37 4.37
N SER A 111 -11.51 -6.79 5.56
CA SER A 111 -12.61 -6.64 6.52
C SER A 111 -13.74 -5.78 5.95
N MET A 112 -13.41 -4.67 5.25
CA MET A 112 -14.41 -3.81 4.61
C MET A 112 -15.15 -4.56 3.51
N ALA A 113 -14.43 -5.29 2.66
CA ALA A 113 -15.04 -6.11 1.61
C ALA A 113 -16.00 -7.18 2.21
N VAL A 114 -15.61 -7.82 3.30
CA VAL A 114 -16.47 -8.78 4.01
C VAL A 114 -17.75 -8.10 4.54
N VAL A 115 -17.60 -6.95 5.19
CA VAL A 115 -18.75 -6.20 5.72
C VAL A 115 -19.70 -5.76 4.59
N GLU A 116 -19.16 -5.25 3.49
CA GLU A 116 -19.98 -4.81 2.34
C GLU A 116 -20.69 -5.96 1.64
N LEU A 117 -20.06 -7.14 1.51
CA LEU A 117 -20.63 -8.28 0.82
C LEU A 117 -21.63 -9.08 1.68
N PHE A 118 -21.31 -9.29 2.96
CA PHE A 118 -22.10 -10.15 3.83
C PHE A 118 -23.05 -9.37 4.76
N PHE A 119 -22.73 -8.11 5.02
CA PHE A 119 -23.49 -7.25 5.93
C PHE A 119 -23.86 -5.92 5.27
N SER A 120 -24.43 -5.99 4.06
CA SER A 120 -24.78 -4.82 3.25
C SER A 120 -25.69 -3.81 3.97
N GLN A 121 -26.42 -4.24 5.00
CA GLN A 121 -27.24 -3.38 5.85
C GLN A 121 -26.41 -2.45 6.75
N VAL A 122 -25.10 -2.68 6.92
CA VAL A 122 -24.23 -1.84 7.78
C VAL A 122 -23.90 -0.53 7.06
N TYR A 123 -23.44 -0.60 5.82
CA TYR A 123 -22.99 0.59 5.06
C TYR A 123 -23.75 0.79 3.73
N GLY A 124 -24.80 0.02 3.48
CA GLY A 124 -25.62 0.15 2.27
C GLY A 124 -25.15 -0.68 1.06
N GLY A 125 -24.10 -1.49 1.21
CA GLY A 125 -23.69 -2.49 0.19
C GLY A 125 -23.19 -1.87 -1.11
N SER A 126 -22.23 -0.94 -1.07
CA SER A 126 -21.69 -0.31 -2.27
C SER A 126 -20.69 -1.20 -2.99
N THR A 127 -21.14 -1.94 -3.99
CA THR A 127 -20.28 -2.76 -4.88
C THR A 127 -19.14 -1.94 -5.50
N PHE A 128 -19.35 -0.65 -5.74
CA PHE A 128 -18.31 0.23 -6.27
C PHE A 128 -17.11 0.36 -5.31
N ILE A 129 -17.36 0.52 -4.02
CA ILE A 129 -16.30 0.61 -2.99
C ILE A 129 -15.47 -0.68 -2.99
N VAL A 130 -16.13 -1.84 -3.02
CA VAL A 130 -15.46 -3.15 -3.07
C VAL A 130 -14.58 -3.28 -4.32
N ILE A 131 -15.07 -2.87 -5.48
CA ILE A 131 -14.28 -2.91 -6.73
C ILE A 131 -13.05 -2.02 -6.64
N VAL A 132 -13.19 -0.80 -6.13
CA VAL A 132 -12.06 0.12 -5.95
C VAL A 132 -11.03 -0.46 -4.98
N GLU A 133 -11.45 -0.98 -3.84
CA GLU A 133 -10.55 -1.57 -2.85
C GLU A 133 -9.82 -2.81 -3.38
N MET A 134 -10.52 -3.70 -4.10
CA MET A 134 -9.92 -4.87 -4.74
C MET A 134 -8.92 -4.48 -5.85
N THR A 135 -9.21 -3.43 -6.60
CA THR A 135 -8.29 -2.89 -7.61
C THR A 135 -7.01 -2.35 -6.97
N LEU A 136 -7.13 -1.56 -5.90
CA LEU A 136 -5.98 -1.03 -5.16
C LEU A 136 -5.14 -2.14 -4.54
N LEU A 137 -5.77 -3.19 -4.02
CA LEU A 137 -5.10 -4.39 -3.53
C LEU A 137 -4.32 -5.09 -4.65
N GLY A 138 -4.91 -5.24 -5.82
CA GLY A 138 -4.27 -5.82 -7.01
C GLY A 138 -3.04 -5.02 -7.45
N VAL A 139 -3.15 -3.69 -7.48
CA VAL A 139 -2.03 -2.78 -7.79
C VAL A 139 -0.90 -2.92 -6.78
N TYR A 140 -1.23 -2.96 -5.48
CA TYR A 140 -0.23 -3.17 -4.42
C TYR A 140 0.52 -4.49 -4.61
N LEU A 141 -0.20 -5.60 -4.80
CA LEU A 141 0.41 -6.92 -4.97
C LEU A 141 1.31 -6.95 -6.22
N TRP A 142 0.86 -6.37 -7.31
CA TRP A 142 1.65 -6.28 -8.53
C TRP A 142 2.95 -5.49 -8.31
N LEU A 143 2.87 -4.29 -7.71
CA LEU A 143 4.05 -3.48 -7.39
C LEU A 143 4.99 -4.20 -6.43
N ALA A 144 4.47 -4.86 -5.40
CA ALA A 144 5.27 -5.59 -4.42
C ALA A 144 6.02 -6.77 -5.07
N ILE A 145 5.36 -7.52 -5.97
CA ILE A 145 5.97 -8.64 -6.69
C ILE A 145 7.07 -8.13 -7.64
N VAL A 146 6.81 -7.06 -8.39
CA VAL A 146 7.80 -6.50 -9.31
C VAL A 146 9.01 -5.97 -8.54
N ALA A 147 8.79 -5.20 -7.48
CA ALA A 147 9.87 -4.69 -6.64
C ALA A 147 10.67 -5.81 -5.94
N ALA A 148 10.01 -6.92 -5.57
CA ALA A 148 10.68 -8.07 -4.97
C ALA A 148 11.56 -8.83 -5.98
N ARG A 149 11.15 -8.93 -7.25
CA ARG A 149 11.92 -9.60 -8.31
C ARG A 149 13.20 -8.88 -8.70
N GLU A 150 13.28 -7.59 -8.46
CA GLU A 150 14.44 -6.77 -8.79
C GLU A 150 15.52 -6.76 -7.70
N ARG A 151 15.23 -7.29 -6.51
CA ARG A 151 16.22 -7.45 -5.45
C ARG A 151 17.05 -8.71 -5.76
N PRO A 152 18.33 -8.60 -6.18
CA PRO A 152 19.21 -9.77 -6.27
C PRO A 152 19.38 -10.35 -4.86
N ALA A 153 19.33 -11.68 -4.77
CA ALA A 153 19.59 -12.42 -3.55
C ALA A 153 21.05 -12.27 -3.13
#